data_645b9cb7cff0fe0096702a784b4eedf3
#
_entry.id   645b9cb7cff0fe0096702a784b4eedf3
#
_cell.length_a   1.000
_cell.length_b   1.000
_cell.length_c   1.000
_cell.angle_alpha   90.00
_cell.angle_beta   90.00
_cell.angle_gamma   90.00
#
_symmetry.space_group_name_H-M   'P 1'
#
loop_
_entity.id
_entity.type
_entity.pdbx_description
1 polymer ?
#
loop_
_entity_poly.entity_id
_entity_poly.type
_entity_poly.pdbx_seq_one_letter_code
_entity_poly.pdbx_strand_id
1 'polypeptide(L)'
;MKRYEYDAILHENADNDGAYVGFPWDIRKELGKGRVKVHAVFDAIPYDGSIVNMGLKNEDGSVCYVLGVLKAIRQQLGKTDGDTIRVTVEIRED
;
A
#
# COMPACT_ATOMS: atom_id res chain seq x y z
N MET A 1 4.82 -17.61 -6.15
CA MET A 1 4.61 -16.16 -6.11
C MET A 1 4.00 -15.78 -4.77
N LYS A 2 4.59 -14.81 -4.09
CA LYS A 2 4.06 -14.40 -2.78
C LYS A 2 2.84 -13.50 -2.95
N ARG A 3 1.84 -13.76 -2.12
CA ARG A 3 0.59 -13.01 -2.11
C ARG A 3 0.23 -12.66 -0.68
N TYR A 4 -0.25 -11.45 -0.47
CA TYR A 4 -0.66 -10.94 0.84
C TYR A 4 -2.07 -10.41 0.74
N GLU A 5 -2.89 -10.69 1.75
CA GLU A 5 -4.24 -10.12 1.86
C GLU A 5 -4.40 -9.53 3.26
N TYR A 6 -4.92 -8.33 3.33
CA TYR A 6 -5.11 -7.65 4.60
C TYR A 6 -6.08 -6.48 4.44
N ASP A 7 -6.59 -6.01 5.57
CA ASP A 7 -7.38 -4.79 5.61
C ASP A 7 -6.47 -3.64 6.01
N ALA A 8 -6.59 -2.51 5.33
CA ALA A 8 -5.76 -1.33 5.57
C ALA A 8 -6.64 -0.09 5.70
N ILE A 9 -6.15 0.86 6.47
CA ILE A 9 -6.77 2.18 6.58
C ILE A 9 -6.18 3.07 5.50
N LEU A 10 -7.07 3.73 4.76
CA LEU A 10 -6.66 4.72 3.76
C LEU A 10 -6.21 5.99 4.48
N HIS A 11 -5.01 6.45 4.16
CA HIS A 11 -4.48 7.72 4.65
C HIS A 11 -4.34 8.69 3.49
N GLU A 12 -5.02 9.82 3.56
CA GLU A 12 -4.90 10.88 2.57
C GLU A 12 -4.01 11.99 3.11
N ASN A 13 -3.14 12.51 2.24
CA ASN A 13 -2.28 13.63 2.56
C ASN A 13 -3.00 14.92 2.17
N ALA A 14 -3.33 15.76 3.15
CA ALA A 14 -4.06 17.00 2.90
C ALA A 14 -3.25 18.02 2.09
N ASP A 15 -1.92 17.92 2.09
CA ASP A 15 -1.06 18.90 1.46
C ASP A 15 -0.86 18.71 -0.05
N ASN A 16 -0.96 17.46 -0.54
CA ASN A 16 -0.61 17.19 -1.94
C ASN A 16 -1.58 16.25 -2.65
N ASP A 17 -2.76 16.02 -2.09
CA ASP A 17 -3.78 15.14 -2.67
C ASP A 17 -3.29 13.69 -2.88
N GLY A 18 -2.19 13.32 -2.25
CA GLY A 18 -1.70 11.95 -2.26
C GLY A 18 -2.39 11.08 -1.24
N ALA A 19 -2.32 9.77 -1.41
CA ALA A 19 -2.86 8.83 -0.44
C ALA A 19 -2.09 7.52 -0.48
N TYR A 20 -2.17 6.77 0.62
CA TYR A 20 -1.49 5.49 0.72
C TYR A 20 -2.20 4.58 1.71
N VAL A 21 -1.88 3.27 1.61
CA VAL A 21 -2.19 2.28 2.63
C VAL A 21 -0.88 1.69 3.12
N GLY A 22 -0.79 1.36 4.40
CA GLY A 22 0.39 0.70 4.96
C GLY A 22 0.47 -0.75 4.48
N PHE A 23 1.70 -1.26 4.39
CA PHE A 23 1.96 -2.68 4.15
C PHE A 23 2.57 -3.23 5.45
N PRO A 24 1.85 -4.12 6.17
CA PRO A 24 2.24 -4.47 7.54
C PRO A 24 3.41 -5.43 7.67
N TRP A 25 3.99 -5.87 6.57
CA TRP A 25 5.17 -6.74 6.59
C TRP A 25 6.42 -5.96 6.22
N ASP A 26 7.58 -6.45 6.66
CA ASP A 26 8.88 -5.86 6.34
C ASP A 26 9.39 -6.47 5.03
N ILE A 27 9.32 -5.71 3.92
CA ILE A 27 9.72 -6.23 2.61
C ILE A 27 11.23 -6.49 2.53
N ARG A 28 12.03 -5.76 3.30
CA ARG A 28 13.47 -5.99 3.31
C ARG A 28 13.78 -7.35 3.95
N LYS A 29 13.11 -7.67 5.03
CA LYS A 29 13.27 -8.95 5.72
C LYS A 29 12.66 -10.10 4.92
N GLU A 30 11.48 -9.88 4.35
CA GLU A 30 10.74 -10.91 3.60
C GLU A 30 11.32 -11.18 2.22
N LEU A 31 11.78 -10.13 1.54
CA LEU A 31 12.14 -10.17 0.13
C LEU A 31 13.55 -9.66 -0.17
N GLY A 32 14.24 -9.12 0.82
CA GLY A 32 15.60 -8.59 0.67
C GLY A 32 15.68 -7.29 -0.12
N LYS A 33 14.56 -6.58 -0.28
CA LYS A 33 14.51 -5.37 -1.09
C LYS A 33 13.89 -4.21 -0.30
N GLY A 34 14.26 -2.98 -0.63
CA GLY A 34 13.67 -1.78 -0.06
C GLY A 34 12.52 -1.20 -0.88
N ARG A 35 12.31 -1.74 -2.08
CA ARG A 35 11.21 -1.37 -2.97
C ARG A 35 10.85 -2.58 -3.81
N VAL A 36 9.55 -2.85 -3.95
CA VAL A 36 9.08 -4.05 -4.65
C VAL A 36 7.91 -3.68 -5.56
N LYS A 37 7.98 -4.11 -6.82
CA LYS A 37 6.86 -3.98 -7.76
C LYS A 37 5.79 -5.01 -7.41
N VAL A 38 4.54 -4.57 -7.45
CA VAL A 38 3.41 -5.44 -7.07
C VAL A 38 2.23 -5.24 -8.01
N HIS A 39 1.40 -6.28 -8.08
CA HIS A 39 0.05 -6.18 -8.61
C HIS A 39 -0.89 -6.17 -7.40
N ALA A 40 -1.64 -5.10 -7.24
CA ALA A 40 -2.51 -4.91 -6.09
C ALA A 40 -3.96 -4.87 -6.51
N VAL A 41 -4.85 -5.24 -5.59
CA VAL A 41 -6.29 -5.07 -5.76
C VAL A 41 -6.81 -4.34 -4.53
N PHE A 42 -7.43 -3.19 -4.74
CA PHE A 42 -8.07 -2.40 -3.68
C PHE A 42 -9.58 -2.64 -3.75
N ASP A 43 -10.10 -3.40 -2.80
CA ASP A 43 -11.46 -3.96 -2.84
C ASP A 43 -11.64 -4.82 -4.10
N ALA A 44 -12.07 -4.26 -5.21
CA ALA A 44 -12.19 -4.98 -6.48
C ALA A 44 -11.45 -4.28 -7.63
N ILE A 45 -10.66 -3.25 -7.34
CA ILE A 45 -10.02 -2.43 -8.38
C ILE A 45 -8.54 -2.78 -8.47
N PRO A 46 -8.07 -3.29 -9.63
CA PRO A 46 -6.66 -3.65 -9.79
C PRO A 46 -5.77 -2.44 -10.02
N TYR A 47 -4.53 -2.54 -9.57
CA TYR A 47 -3.53 -1.49 -9.73
C TYR A 47 -2.13 -2.10 -9.70
N ASP A 48 -1.30 -1.75 -10.68
CA ASP A 48 0.11 -2.13 -10.69
C ASP A 48 0.92 -0.96 -10.13
N GLY A 49 1.64 -1.21 -9.05
CA GLY A 49 2.42 -0.18 -8.38
C GLY A 49 3.62 -0.77 -7.67
N SER A 50 4.09 -0.06 -6.66
CA SER A 50 5.24 -0.50 -5.87
C SER A 50 5.01 -0.24 -4.39
N ILE A 51 5.52 -1.16 -3.57
CA ILE A 51 5.63 -0.95 -2.13
C ILE A 51 6.96 -0.24 -1.90
N VAL A 52 6.92 0.88 -1.17
CA VAL A 52 8.10 1.74 -1.00
C VAL A 52 8.22 2.21 0.44
N ASN A 53 9.42 2.69 0.79
CA ASN A 53 9.69 3.39 2.04
C ASN A 53 9.57 4.88 1.78
N MET A 54 8.58 5.53 2.41
CA MET A 54 8.37 6.98 2.28
C MET A 54 8.83 7.76 3.51
N GLY A 55 9.66 7.13 4.35
CA GLY A 55 10.16 7.78 5.55
C GLY A 55 9.24 7.69 6.77
N LEU A 56 8.17 6.91 6.67
CA LEU A 56 7.25 6.69 7.78
C LEU A 56 7.74 5.58 8.69
N LYS A 57 7.38 5.65 9.97
CA LYS A 57 7.74 4.66 10.97
C LYS A 57 6.50 4.08 11.63
N ASN A 58 6.57 2.80 11.97
CA ASN A 58 5.59 2.15 12.84
C ASN A 58 5.82 2.61 14.29
N GLU A 59 4.90 2.28 15.18
CA GLU A 59 4.99 2.65 16.59
C GLU A 59 6.26 2.11 17.26
N ASP A 60 6.76 0.96 16.81
CA ASP A 60 7.95 0.34 17.35
C ASP A 60 9.27 0.90 16.76
N GLY A 61 9.19 1.91 15.89
CA GLY A 61 10.35 2.52 15.24
C GLY A 61 10.80 1.85 13.96
N SER A 62 10.20 0.72 13.58
CA SER A 62 10.52 0.04 12.32
C SER A 62 9.96 0.81 11.13
N VAL A 63 10.50 0.55 9.94
CA VAL A 63 10.04 1.20 8.71
C VAL A 63 8.61 0.78 8.39
N CYS A 64 7.74 1.76 8.16
CA CYS A 64 6.39 1.52 7.66
C CYS A 64 6.43 1.59 6.13
N TYR A 65 6.39 0.45 5.47
CA TYR A 65 6.30 0.41 4.02
C TYR A 65 4.88 0.74 3.59
N VAL A 66 4.74 1.38 2.43
CA VAL A 66 3.43 1.86 1.98
C VAL A 66 3.23 1.57 0.49
N LEU A 67 1.96 1.54 0.11
CA LEU A 67 1.52 1.40 -1.26
C LEU A 67 0.62 2.59 -1.58
N GLY A 68 0.98 3.37 -2.60
CA GLY A 68 0.20 4.53 -3.00
C GLY A 68 -1.15 4.13 -3.56
N VAL A 69 -2.16 4.95 -3.30
CA VAL A 69 -3.51 4.76 -3.83
C VAL A 69 -3.87 5.97 -4.69
N LEU A 70 -3.99 5.76 -6.01
CA LEU A 70 -4.27 6.84 -6.94
C LEU A 70 -5.64 7.48 -6.68
N LYS A 71 -5.74 8.78 -6.96
CA LYS A 71 -6.98 9.52 -6.80
C LYS A 71 -8.13 8.89 -7.58
N ALA A 72 -7.88 8.44 -8.82
CA ALA A 72 -8.89 7.79 -9.64
C ALA A 72 -9.44 6.53 -8.98
N ILE A 73 -8.57 5.76 -8.31
CA ILE A 73 -8.99 4.55 -7.60
C ILE A 73 -9.85 4.92 -6.40
N ARG A 74 -9.44 5.92 -5.63
CA ARG A 74 -10.22 6.39 -4.47
C ARG A 74 -11.61 6.87 -4.89
N GLN A 75 -11.70 7.55 -6.02
CA GLN A 75 -12.99 8.02 -6.55
C GLN A 75 -13.87 6.85 -6.94
N GLN A 76 -13.32 5.81 -7.56
CA GLN A 76 -14.09 4.61 -7.92
C GLN A 76 -14.57 3.86 -6.69
N LEU A 77 -13.74 3.81 -5.63
CA LEU A 77 -14.10 3.15 -4.38
C LEU A 77 -15.11 3.95 -3.56
N GLY A 78 -15.15 5.26 -3.77
CA GLY A 78 -15.96 6.16 -2.93
C GLY A 78 -15.44 6.25 -1.51
N LYS A 79 -14.13 6.07 -1.30
CA LYS A 79 -13.52 6.06 0.03
C LYS A 79 -12.59 7.24 0.23
N THR A 80 -12.48 7.65 1.49
CA THR A 80 -11.68 8.80 1.90
C THR A 80 -10.83 8.45 3.13
N ASP A 81 -10.09 9.43 3.63
CA ASP A 81 -9.21 9.26 4.78
C ASP A 81 -9.93 8.58 5.96
N GLY A 82 -9.31 7.56 6.50
CA GLY A 82 -9.85 6.80 7.62
C GLY A 82 -10.70 5.58 7.24
N ASP A 83 -11.08 5.45 5.97
CA ASP A 83 -11.87 4.31 5.53
C ASP A 83 -10.99 3.05 5.40
N THR A 84 -11.61 1.89 5.59
CA THR A 84 -10.92 0.61 5.45
C THR A 84 -11.03 0.09 4.02
N ILE A 85 -9.91 -0.40 3.49
CA ILE A 85 -9.83 -1.02 2.17
C ILE A 85 -9.31 -2.44 2.32
N ARG A 86 -9.93 -3.40 1.65
CA ARG A 86 -9.38 -4.75 1.53
C ARG A 86 -8.29 -4.73 0.48
N VAL A 87 -7.06 -5.08 0.86
CA VAL A 87 -5.90 -5.02 -0.02
C VAL A 87 -5.39 -6.43 -0.29
N THR A 88 -5.23 -6.76 -1.56
CA THR A 88 -4.55 -7.97 -2.00
C THR A 88 -3.33 -7.55 -2.79
N VAL A 89 -2.17 -8.13 -2.49
CA VAL A 89 -0.91 -7.78 -3.13
C VAL A 89 -0.23 -9.05 -3.61
N GLU A 90 0.14 -9.08 -4.88
CA GLU A 90 0.98 -10.12 -5.46
C GLU A 90 2.32 -9.49 -5.85
N ILE A 91 3.41 -10.13 -5.44
CA ILE A 91 4.75 -9.63 -5.75
C ILE A 91 5.08 -9.91 -7.21
N ARG A 92 5.51 -8.88 -7.94
CA ARG A 92 5.94 -9.02 -9.33
C ARG A 92 7.44 -9.27 -9.37
N GLU A 93 7.85 -10.16 -10.25
CA GLU A 93 9.27 -10.55 -10.39
C GLU A 93 9.93 -9.99 -11.65
N ASP A 94 9.28 -9.07 -12.32
CA ASP A 94 9.80 -8.43 -13.53
C ASP A 94 10.67 -7.20 -13.27
#